data_066edc93a187a9a9bf7824af94477df5
#
_entry.id   066edc93a187a9a9bf7824af94477df5
#
_cell.length_a   1.000
_cell.length_b   1.000
_cell.length_c   1.000
_cell.angle_alpha   90.00
_cell.angle_beta   90.00
_cell.angle_gamma   90.00
#
_symmetry.space_group_name_H-M   'P 1'
#
loop_
_entity.id
_entity.type
_entity.pdbx_description
1 polymer ?
#
loop_
_entity_poly.entity_id
_entity_poly.type
_entity_poly.pdbx_seq_one_letter_code
_entity_poly.pdbx_strand_id
1 'polypeptide(L)'
;AFFARKYIGQKYLAYFQAYSNTYAPLEELRQKYEEALDCPDVVGLVIATRPDAVTDDVLDYIAGLSRRCYVCVEYGVESANDEVLRTVNRGHTFAEAEEAIRKTAERGIRIGAHLIFGLPGESRESMLEGAVRVCDLPIQVLKLHQLQIVRGTAMAEQYLRHPEVFRLYSYEEYLDFVVDVIGHIRPDVYLERFVNQSPEEYLIAPKWGIKNYEFVAKLEKRLRERGEWQGRWYRGKGKK
;
A
#
# COMPACT_ATOMS: atom_id res chain seq x y z
N ALA A 1 -6.49 3.60 -25.20
CA ALA A 1 -7.62 3.73 -26.16
C ALA A 1 -8.99 3.41 -25.58
N PHE A 2 -9.13 2.42 -24.65
CA PHE A 2 -10.43 2.04 -24.04
C PHE A 2 -10.98 3.14 -23.11
N PHE A 3 -10.17 3.65 -22.19
CA PHE A 3 -10.57 4.69 -21.24
C PHE A 3 -10.84 6.04 -21.90
N ALA A 4 -10.05 6.43 -22.92
CA ALA A 4 -10.25 7.68 -23.65
C ALA A 4 -11.60 7.75 -24.40
N ARG A 5 -12.22 6.59 -24.75
CA ARG A 5 -13.55 6.53 -25.34
C ARG A 5 -14.67 6.70 -24.32
N LYS A 6 -14.43 6.31 -23.06
CA LYS A 6 -15.44 6.28 -22.00
C LYS A 6 -15.48 7.60 -21.21
N TYR A 7 -14.36 8.30 -21.13
CA TYR A 7 -14.20 9.49 -20.29
C TYR A 7 -13.48 10.59 -21.07
N ILE A 8 -14.22 11.56 -21.55
CA ILE A 8 -13.72 12.71 -22.32
C ILE A 8 -13.07 13.71 -21.36
N GLY A 9 -11.85 14.17 -21.65
CA GLY A 9 -11.16 15.24 -20.91
C GLY A 9 -10.47 14.80 -19.61
N GLN A 10 -10.24 13.50 -19.41
CA GLN A 10 -9.50 13.00 -18.24
C GLN A 10 -8.00 13.19 -18.36
N LYS A 11 -7.37 13.46 -17.22
CA LYS A 11 -5.93 13.37 -17.02
C LYS A 11 -5.57 12.08 -16.33
N TYR A 12 -4.37 11.57 -16.59
CA TYR A 12 -3.94 10.27 -16.12
C TYR A 12 -2.66 10.37 -15.28
N LEU A 13 -2.52 9.49 -14.30
CA LEU A 13 -1.25 9.19 -13.66
C LEU A 13 -0.72 7.88 -14.22
N ALA A 14 0.51 7.88 -14.71
CA ALA A 14 1.16 6.63 -15.11
C ALA A 14 1.57 5.88 -13.86
N TYR A 15 1.07 4.64 -13.70
CA TYR A 15 1.31 3.83 -12.52
C TYR A 15 2.27 2.68 -12.83
N PHE A 16 3.49 2.79 -12.29
CA PHE A 16 4.50 1.75 -12.31
C PHE A 16 4.27 0.82 -11.12
N GLN A 17 3.60 -0.31 -11.36
CA GLN A 17 3.14 -1.21 -10.30
C GLN A 17 3.94 -2.50 -10.19
N ALA A 18 4.39 -3.08 -11.31
CA ALA A 18 5.00 -4.40 -11.32
C ALA A 18 6.41 -4.39 -10.74
N TYR A 19 6.67 -5.24 -9.75
CA TYR A 19 7.98 -5.38 -9.09
C TYR A 19 8.46 -4.11 -8.37
N SER A 20 9.80 -3.87 -8.36
CA SER A 20 10.42 -2.69 -7.75
C SER A 20 10.83 -1.72 -8.85
N ASN A 21 10.05 -0.66 -9.04
CA ASN A 21 10.20 0.24 -10.18
C ASN A 21 11.28 1.33 -9.99
N THR A 22 12.13 1.17 -8.99
CA THR A 22 13.35 1.96 -8.75
C THR A 22 14.61 1.10 -8.81
N TYR A 23 14.47 -0.22 -9.06
CA TYR A 23 15.59 -1.17 -9.09
C TYR A 23 16.09 -1.36 -10.53
N ALA A 24 16.77 -0.34 -11.04
CA ALA A 24 17.48 -0.35 -12.32
C ALA A 24 18.51 0.79 -12.36
N PRO A 25 19.46 0.82 -13.31
CA PRO A 25 20.32 1.98 -13.52
C PRO A 25 19.51 3.26 -13.73
N LEU A 26 19.98 4.37 -13.16
CA LEU A 26 19.26 5.66 -13.17
C LEU A 26 18.85 6.09 -14.59
N GLU A 27 19.71 5.90 -15.59
CA GLU A 27 19.43 6.29 -16.98
C GLU A 27 18.27 5.48 -17.59
N GLU A 28 18.15 4.19 -17.23
CA GLU A 28 17.03 3.36 -17.66
C GLU A 28 15.72 3.81 -17.00
N LEU A 29 15.76 4.12 -15.70
CA LEU A 29 14.60 4.66 -14.97
C LEU A 29 14.16 6.00 -15.54
N ARG A 30 15.13 6.88 -15.82
CA ARG A 30 14.90 8.19 -16.44
C ARG A 30 14.18 8.04 -17.76
N GLN A 31 14.68 7.19 -18.65
CA GLN A 31 14.05 6.95 -19.94
C GLN A 31 12.60 6.48 -19.79
N LYS A 32 12.34 5.51 -18.92
CA LYS A 32 10.98 4.97 -18.70
C LYS A 32 10.01 6.00 -18.14
N TYR A 33 10.47 6.81 -17.17
CA TYR A 33 9.61 7.81 -16.55
C TYR A 33 9.29 8.98 -17.50
N GLU A 34 10.29 9.47 -18.27
CA GLU A 34 10.06 10.52 -19.26
C GLU A 34 9.17 10.00 -20.41
N GLU A 35 9.39 8.77 -20.91
CA GLU A 35 8.53 8.16 -21.92
C GLU A 35 7.06 8.08 -21.47
N ALA A 36 6.83 7.76 -20.21
CA ALA A 36 5.47 7.73 -19.65
C ALA A 36 4.86 9.14 -19.53
N LEU A 37 5.68 10.15 -19.18
CA LEU A 37 5.24 11.55 -19.08
C LEU A 37 4.99 12.20 -20.45
N ASP A 38 5.65 11.72 -21.50
CA ASP A 38 5.46 12.18 -22.88
C ASP A 38 4.13 11.67 -23.49
N CYS A 39 3.48 10.69 -22.83
CA CYS A 39 2.17 10.22 -23.29
C CYS A 39 1.11 11.32 -23.13
N PRO A 40 0.23 11.52 -24.14
CA PRO A 40 -0.83 12.52 -24.06
C PRO A 40 -1.71 12.34 -22.82
N ASP A 41 -2.02 13.46 -22.15
CA ASP A 41 -2.87 13.51 -20.95
C ASP A 41 -2.31 12.85 -19.69
N VAL A 42 -1.10 12.35 -19.70
CA VAL A 42 -0.39 11.94 -18.48
C VAL A 42 0.15 13.19 -17.77
N VAL A 43 -0.27 13.38 -16.52
CA VAL A 43 0.08 14.57 -15.71
C VAL A 43 0.94 14.24 -14.51
N GLY A 44 1.38 12.98 -14.38
CA GLY A 44 2.24 12.57 -13.29
C GLY A 44 2.44 11.07 -13.20
N LEU A 45 3.23 10.68 -12.21
CA LEU A 45 3.67 9.31 -11.98
C LEU A 45 3.28 8.82 -10.58
N VAL A 46 2.94 7.55 -10.49
CA VAL A 46 2.92 6.79 -9.23
C VAL A 46 3.90 5.63 -9.39
N ILE A 47 4.89 5.57 -8.52
CA ILE A 47 6.03 4.65 -8.62
C ILE A 47 5.99 3.71 -7.42
N ALA A 48 5.49 2.49 -7.60
CA ALA A 48 5.50 1.47 -6.56
C ALA A 48 6.85 0.76 -6.51
N THR A 49 7.40 0.63 -5.32
CA THR A 49 8.71 0.01 -5.11
C THR A 49 8.85 -0.62 -3.73
N ARG A 50 9.95 -1.33 -3.53
CA ARG A 50 10.38 -1.82 -2.23
C ARG A 50 11.26 -0.77 -1.53
N PRO A 51 11.22 -0.69 -0.19
CA PRO A 51 12.05 0.27 0.56
C PRO A 51 13.56 0.10 0.33
N ASP A 52 14.03 -1.14 0.21
CA ASP A 52 15.43 -1.50 -0.01
C ASP A 52 15.92 -1.35 -1.47
N ALA A 53 15.00 -0.99 -2.37
CA ALA A 53 15.28 -0.87 -3.80
C ALA A 53 15.38 0.59 -4.29
N VAL A 54 15.60 1.53 -3.39
CA VAL A 54 15.71 2.95 -3.73
C VAL A 54 17.05 3.53 -3.29
N THR A 55 17.71 4.26 -4.18
CA THR A 55 19.00 4.93 -3.93
C THR A 55 18.84 6.44 -3.89
N ASP A 56 19.81 7.14 -3.30
CA ASP A 56 19.74 8.60 -3.15
C ASP A 56 19.72 9.32 -4.51
N ASP A 57 20.47 8.86 -5.50
CA ASP A 57 20.50 9.43 -6.86
C ASP A 57 19.15 9.26 -7.59
N VAL A 58 18.46 8.13 -7.40
CA VAL A 58 17.12 7.89 -7.91
C VAL A 58 16.11 8.83 -7.22
N LEU A 59 16.20 8.99 -5.89
CA LEU A 59 15.34 9.93 -5.16
C LEU A 59 15.58 11.38 -5.57
N ASP A 60 16.84 11.78 -5.79
CA ASP A 60 17.18 13.14 -6.26
C ASP A 60 16.60 13.42 -7.65
N TYR A 61 16.64 12.43 -8.54
CA TYR A 61 16.00 12.53 -9.85
C TYR A 61 14.47 12.64 -9.73
N ILE A 62 13.84 11.78 -8.92
CA ILE A 62 12.38 11.80 -8.68
C ILE A 62 11.95 13.14 -8.05
N ALA A 63 12.75 13.70 -7.14
CA ALA A 63 12.52 15.03 -6.60
C ALA A 63 12.57 16.13 -7.68
N GLY A 64 13.44 15.98 -8.66
CA GLY A 64 13.45 16.84 -9.87
C GLY A 64 12.14 16.75 -10.65
N LEU A 65 11.62 15.52 -10.85
CA LEU A 65 10.33 15.29 -11.51
C LEU A 65 9.17 15.88 -10.70
N SER A 66 9.17 15.73 -9.38
CA SER A 66 8.09 16.20 -8.51
C SER A 66 7.90 17.73 -8.52
N ARG A 67 8.88 18.49 -8.99
CA ARG A 67 8.76 19.95 -9.23
C ARG A 67 8.05 20.29 -10.53
N ARG A 68 7.96 19.35 -11.47
CA ARG A 68 7.35 19.56 -12.81
C ARG A 68 5.95 18.97 -12.94
N CYS A 69 5.69 17.89 -12.22
CA CYS A 69 4.44 17.13 -12.30
C CYS A 69 4.10 16.46 -10.97
N TYR A 70 2.91 15.87 -10.89
CA TYR A 70 2.58 15.04 -9.74
C TYR A 70 3.44 13.78 -9.71
N VAL A 71 4.13 13.53 -8.59
CA VAL A 71 4.84 12.27 -8.37
C VAL A 71 4.55 11.76 -6.97
N CYS A 72 4.22 10.47 -6.86
CA CYS A 72 4.08 9.75 -5.60
C CYS A 72 4.93 8.48 -5.65
N VAL A 73 5.78 8.27 -4.65
CA VAL A 73 6.49 7.00 -4.45
C VAL A 73 5.69 6.17 -3.46
N GLU A 74 5.33 4.95 -3.83
CA GLU A 74 4.56 4.03 -3.01
C GLU A 74 5.42 2.87 -2.53
N TYR A 75 5.60 2.79 -1.22
CA TYR A 75 6.41 1.75 -0.60
C TYR A 75 5.57 0.56 -0.16
N GLY A 76 5.93 -0.63 -0.63
CA GLY A 76 5.41 -1.89 -0.10
C GLY A 76 6.06 -2.22 1.24
N VAL A 77 5.59 -1.59 2.32
CA VAL A 77 6.04 -1.85 3.69
C VAL A 77 5.56 -3.21 4.17
N GLU A 78 4.33 -3.54 3.88
CA GLU A 78 3.55 -4.77 4.12
C GLU A 78 3.26 -5.05 5.59
N SER A 79 4.24 -4.97 6.49
CA SER A 79 4.09 -5.07 7.96
C SER A 79 5.14 -4.19 8.65
N ALA A 80 4.85 -3.76 9.87
CA ALA A 80 5.82 -3.11 10.77
C ALA A 80 6.48 -4.09 11.76
N ASN A 81 6.30 -5.40 11.55
CA ASN A 81 6.86 -6.47 12.37
C ASN A 81 7.95 -7.22 11.57
N ASP A 82 9.21 -7.08 11.97
CA ASP A 82 10.35 -7.68 11.28
C ASP A 82 10.35 -9.21 11.29
N GLU A 83 9.72 -9.84 12.29
CA GLU A 83 9.59 -11.29 12.33
C GLU A 83 8.63 -11.78 11.24
N VAL A 84 7.51 -11.06 11.07
CA VAL A 84 6.55 -11.30 9.99
C VAL A 84 7.20 -11.07 8.63
N LEU A 85 7.91 -9.95 8.44
CA LEU A 85 8.63 -9.65 7.20
C LEU A 85 9.64 -10.75 6.83
N ARG A 86 10.37 -11.29 7.82
CA ARG A 86 11.28 -12.43 7.60
C ARG A 86 10.53 -13.71 7.22
N THR A 87 9.43 -14.00 7.91
CA THR A 87 8.60 -15.19 7.65
C THR A 87 8.07 -15.23 6.23
N VAL A 88 7.66 -14.07 5.69
CA VAL A 88 7.17 -13.97 4.31
C VAL A 88 8.27 -13.67 3.28
N ASN A 89 9.54 -13.73 3.69
CA ASN A 89 10.71 -13.46 2.86
C ASN A 89 10.62 -12.11 2.12
N ARG A 90 10.22 -11.05 2.84
CA ARG A 90 10.01 -9.72 2.24
C ARG A 90 11.32 -9.08 1.76
N GLY A 91 12.45 -9.39 2.40
CA GLY A 91 13.80 -8.95 2.01
C GLY A 91 14.18 -7.56 2.49
N HIS A 92 13.38 -6.91 3.33
CA HIS A 92 13.71 -5.68 4.06
C HIS A 92 13.14 -5.72 5.47
N THR A 93 13.64 -4.85 6.32
CA THR A 93 13.16 -4.60 7.68
C THR A 93 12.24 -3.37 7.72
N PHE A 94 11.50 -3.22 8.82
CA PHE A 94 10.73 -2.00 9.03
C PHE A 94 11.62 -0.75 9.19
N ALA A 95 12.81 -0.89 9.79
CA ALA A 95 13.75 0.20 9.93
C ALA A 95 14.22 0.73 8.55
N GLU A 96 14.48 -0.16 7.58
CA GLU A 96 14.81 0.23 6.20
C GLU A 96 13.62 0.92 5.52
N ALA A 97 12.38 0.49 5.79
CA ALA A 97 11.20 1.18 5.29
C ALA A 97 11.04 2.58 5.90
N GLU A 98 11.28 2.75 7.23
CA GLU A 98 11.29 4.06 7.88
C GLU A 98 12.33 4.99 7.27
N GLU A 99 13.55 4.49 7.04
CA GLU A 99 14.64 5.27 6.45
C GLU A 99 14.30 5.72 5.02
N ALA A 100 13.84 4.81 4.17
CA ALA A 100 13.44 5.13 2.79
C ALA A 100 12.33 6.19 2.74
N ILE A 101 11.30 6.05 3.58
CA ILE A 101 10.20 7.00 3.69
C ILE A 101 10.71 8.37 4.14
N ARG A 102 11.59 8.46 5.16
CA ARG A 102 12.15 9.73 5.63
C ARG A 102 13.01 10.42 4.58
N LYS A 103 13.93 9.69 3.94
CA LYS A 103 14.75 10.22 2.84
C LYS A 103 13.93 10.78 1.69
N THR A 104 12.82 10.11 1.38
CA THR A 104 11.88 10.54 0.35
C THR A 104 11.12 11.81 0.76
N ALA A 105 10.68 11.88 2.02
CA ALA A 105 10.00 13.06 2.57
C ALA A 105 10.91 14.29 2.64
N GLU A 106 12.18 14.12 3.03
CA GLU A 106 13.19 15.19 3.06
C GLU A 106 13.39 15.86 1.71
N ARG A 107 13.13 15.14 0.62
CA ARG A 107 13.17 15.63 -0.75
C ARG A 107 11.86 16.24 -1.25
N GLY A 108 10.85 16.31 -0.38
CA GLY A 108 9.54 16.87 -0.72
C GLY A 108 8.70 16.02 -1.67
N ILE A 109 9.03 14.74 -1.84
CA ILE A 109 8.29 13.80 -2.67
C ILE A 109 7.08 13.28 -1.89
N ARG A 110 5.92 13.13 -2.53
CA ARG A 110 4.75 12.49 -1.94
C ARG A 110 4.97 10.99 -1.75
N ILE A 111 4.43 10.46 -0.67
CA ILE A 111 4.68 9.09 -0.25
C ILE A 111 3.37 8.36 0.02
N GLY A 112 3.23 7.20 -0.59
CA GLY A 112 2.24 6.19 -0.23
C GLY A 112 2.90 5.00 0.48
N ALA A 113 2.16 4.34 1.36
CA ALA A 113 2.57 3.10 2.00
C ALA A 113 1.50 2.03 1.80
N HIS A 114 1.94 0.78 1.65
CA HIS A 114 1.07 -0.38 1.55
C HIS A 114 1.25 -1.26 2.78
N LEU A 115 0.14 -1.78 3.31
CA LEU A 115 0.10 -2.78 4.38
C LEU A 115 -0.77 -3.96 3.97
N ILE A 116 -0.32 -5.16 4.32
CA ILE A 116 -1.07 -6.40 4.14
C ILE A 116 -1.48 -6.94 5.51
N PHE A 117 -2.78 -7.09 5.74
CA PHE A 117 -3.32 -7.64 6.97
C PHE A 117 -3.63 -9.13 6.85
N GLY A 118 -3.24 -9.89 7.87
CA GLY A 118 -3.41 -11.34 7.93
C GLY A 118 -2.18 -12.12 7.49
N LEU A 119 -1.01 -11.50 7.46
CA LEU A 119 0.25 -12.21 7.21
C LEU A 119 0.49 -13.29 8.30
N PRO A 120 1.12 -14.43 7.94
CA PRO A 120 1.37 -15.50 8.89
C PRO A 120 2.16 -15.02 10.12
N GLY A 121 1.69 -15.42 11.31
CA GLY A 121 2.34 -15.08 12.57
C GLY A 121 2.02 -13.69 13.13
N GLU A 122 1.24 -12.88 12.42
CA GLU A 122 0.90 -11.53 12.89
C GLU A 122 -0.42 -11.51 13.64
N SER A 123 -0.41 -10.96 14.87
CA SER A 123 -1.62 -10.79 15.68
C SER A 123 -2.42 -9.55 15.24
N ARG A 124 -3.70 -9.49 15.61
CA ARG A 124 -4.57 -8.34 15.34
C ARG A 124 -4.00 -7.05 15.96
N GLU A 125 -3.48 -7.16 17.17
CA GLU A 125 -2.88 -6.06 17.93
C GLU A 125 -1.62 -5.56 17.23
N SER A 126 -0.73 -6.47 16.80
CA SER A 126 0.50 -6.14 16.06
C SER A 126 0.18 -5.43 14.75
N MET A 127 -0.83 -5.89 13.99
CA MET A 127 -1.26 -5.24 12.76
C MET A 127 -1.80 -3.82 13.00
N LEU A 128 -2.60 -3.62 14.06
CA LEU A 128 -3.13 -2.32 14.43
C LEU A 128 -2.01 -1.35 14.84
N GLU A 129 -1.10 -1.79 15.71
CA GLU A 129 0.07 -1.01 16.13
C GLU A 129 0.97 -0.69 14.92
N GLY A 130 1.17 -1.66 14.03
CA GLY A 130 1.91 -1.50 12.79
C GLY A 130 1.31 -0.42 11.89
N ALA A 131 -0.01 -0.41 11.72
CA ALA A 131 -0.71 0.61 10.93
C ALA A 131 -0.53 2.01 11.54
N VAL A 132 -0.60 2.14 12.87
CA VAL A 132 -0.33 3.41 13.57
C VAL A 132 1.11 3.85 13.36
N ARG A 133 2.09 2.94 13.54
CA ARG A 133 3.52 3.25 13.34
C ARG A 133 3.82 3.73 11.93
N VAL A 134 3.23 3.09 10.91
CA VAL A 134 3.39 3.51 9.50
C VAL A 134 2.73 4.87 9.27
N CYS A 135 1.54 5.11 9.81
CA CYS A 135 0.86 6.39 9.69
C CYS A 135 1.56 7.53 10.46
N ASP A 136 2.39 7.24 11.46
CA ASP A 136 3.22 8.23 12.16
C ASP A 136 4.44 8.68 11.32
N LEU A 137 4.74 7.99 10.23
CA LEU A 137 5.74 8.41 9.26
C LEU A 137 5.18 9.51 8.34
N PRO A 138 6.02 10.28 7.65
CA PRO A 138 5.59 11.40 6.80
C PRO A 138 4.96 10.93 5.48
N ILE A 139 4.00 10.01 5.55
CA ILE A 139 3.23 9.53 4.40
C ILE A 139 1.97 10.38 4.18
N GLN A 140 1.48 10.44 2.95
CA GLN A 140 0.23 11.09 2.58
C GLN A 140 -0.87 10.10 2.20
N VAL A 141 -0.48 8.91 1.71
CA VAL A 141 -1.42 7.89 1.22
C VAL A 141 -1.15 6.56 1.93
N LEU A 142 -2.21 5.88 2.31
CA LEU A 142 -2.15 4.51 2.84
C LEU A 142 -3.06 3.60 2.02
N LYS A 143 -2.53 2.46 1.60
CA LYS A 143 -3.27 1.38 0.96
C LYS A 143 -3.28 0.16 1.87
N LEU A 144 -4.46 -0.33 2.15
CA LEU A 144 -4.66 -1.52 2.96
C LEU A 144 -5.05 -2.69 2.06
N HIS A 145 -4.50 -3.86 2.34
CA HIS A 145 -4.82 -5.08 1.64
C HIS A 145 -5.06 -6.21 2.63
N GLN A 146 -6.07 -7.04 2.37
CA GLN A 146 -6.13 -8.35 3.00
C GLN A 146 -5.10 -9.28 2.36
N LEU A 147 -4.54 -10.20 3.13
CA LEU A 147 -3.75 -11.29 2.56
C LEU A 147 -4.61 -12.09 1.57
N GLN A 148 -4.06 -12.33 0.39
CA GLN A 148 -4.62 -13.25 -0.61
C GLN A 148 -3.63 -14.37 -0.90
N ILE A 149 -4.11 -15.59 -0.83
CA ILE A 149 -3.35 -16.78 -1.23
C ILE A 149 -3.54 -16.99 -2.73
N VAL A 150 -2.48 -16.76 -3.47
CA VAL A 150 -2.50 -16.76 -4.94
C VAL A 150 -1.75 -17.99 -5.46
N ARG A 151 -2.40 -18.75 -6.33
CA ARG A 151 -1.83 -19.96 -6.98
C ARG A 151 -0.47 -19.67 -7.62
N GLY A 152 0.46 -20.64 -7.51
CA GLY A 152 1.80 -20.51 -8.07
C GLY A 152 2.79 -19.72 -7.23
N THR A 153 2.43 -19.35 -5.98
CA THR A 153 3.32 -18.71 -5.02
C THR A 153 3.79 -19.70 -3.95
N ALA A 154 4.96 -19.47 -3.38
CA ALA A 154 5.47 -20.25 -2.23
C ALA A 154 4.48 -20.22 -1.03
N MET A 155 3.83 -19.09 -0.82
CA MET A 155 2.81 -18.93 0.21
C MET A 155 1.58 -19.82 -0.05
N ALA A 156 1.17 -20.00 -1.31
CA ALA A 156 0.10 -20.94 -1.67
C ALA A 156 0.49 -22.38 -1.39
N GLU A 157 1.72 -22.76 -1.66
CA GLU A 157 2.22 -24.11 -1.31
C GLU A 157 2.25 -24.34 0.20
N GLN A 158 2.68 -23.33 0.96
CA GLN A 158 2.67 -23.39 2.42
C GLN A 158 1.24 -23.49 2.95
N TYR A 159 0.32 -22.68 2.44
CA TYR A 159 -1.10 -22.74 2.84
C TYR A 159 -1.75 -24.08 2.55
N LEU A 160 -1.45 -24.70 1.41
CA LEU A 160 -2.01 -26.01 1.05
C LEU A 160 -1.47 -27.14 1.94
N ARG A 161 -0.25 -27.02 2.46
CA ARG A 161 0.36 -28.01 3.36
C ARG A 161 -0.01 -27.78 4.82
N HIS A 162 -0.11 -26.52 5.23
CA HIS A 162 -0.28 -26.07 6.62
C HIS A 162 -1.28 -24.93 6.70
N PRO A 163 -2.58 -25.14 6.37
CA PRO A 163 -3.59 -24.08 6.41
C PRO A 163 -3.80 -23.51 7.82
N GLU A 164 -3.50 -24.26 8.85
CA GLU A 164 -3.62 -23.89 10.27
C GLU A 164 -2.68 -22.74 10.69
N VAL A 165 -1.58 -22.51 9.95
CA VAL A 165 -0.66 -21.39 10.22
C VAL A 165 -1.20 -20.05 9.73
N PHE A 166 -2.25 -20.07 8.89
CA PHE A 166 -2.83 -18.90 8.29
C PHE A 166 -4.16 -18.53 8.94
N ARG A 167 -4.23 -17.37 9.52
CA ARG A 167 -5.49 -16.81 10.02
C ARG A 167 -6.07 -15.84 8.98
N LEU A 168 -6.66 -16.41 7.94
CA LEU A 168 -7.33 -15.57 6.94
C LEU A 168 -8.62 -14.98 7.53
N TYR A 169 -8.81 -13.69 7.31
CA TYR A 169 -10.02 -12.99 7.74
C TYR A 169 -11.23 -13.44 6.91
N SER A 170 -12.37 -13.62 7.57
CA SER A 170 -13.65 -13.49 6.91
C SER A 170 -13.87 -12.03 6.48
N TYR A 171 -14.82 -11.82 5.57
CA TYR A 171 -15.16 -10.47 5.10
C TYR A 171 -15.57 -9.54 6.26
N GLU A 172 -16.44 -9.99 7.15
CA GLU A 172 -16.96 -9.20 8.27
C GLU A 172 -15.89 -8.90 9.32
N GLU A 173 -15.03 -9.87 9.65
CA GLU A 173 -13.91 -9.66 10.56
C GLU A 173 -12.92 -8.62 10.01
N TYR A 174 -12.64 -8.67 8.69
CA TYR A 174 -11.77 -7.70 8.05
C TYR A 174 -12.38 -6.31 8.02
N LEU A 175 -13.67 -6.20 7.70
CA LEU A 175 -14.40 -4.94 7.72
C LEU A 175 -14.34 -4.29 9.10
N ASP A 176 -14.60 -5.06 10.16
CA ASP A 176 -14.53 -4.60 11.54
C ASP A 176 -13.12 -4.20 11.95
N PHE A 177 -12.11 -4.95 11.48
CA PHE A 177 -10.72 -4.61 11.73
C PHE A 177 -10.30 -3.30 11.05
N VAL A 178 -10.71 -3.08 9.80
CA VAL A 178 -10.43 -1.84 9.07
C VAL A 178 -11.09 -0.64 9.75
N VAL A 179 -12.29 -0.78 10.34
CA VAL A 179 -12.92 0.28 11.15
C VAL A 179 -12.03 0.65 12.34
N ASP A 180 -11.50 -0.34 13.06
CA ASP A 180 -10.62 -0.11 14.20
C ASP A 180 -9.31 0.59 13.75
N VAL A 181 -8.71 0.14 12.64
CA VAL A 181 -7.51 0.80 12.06
C VAL A 181 -7.79 2.26 11.73
N ILE A 182 -8.91 2.55 11.04
CA ILE A 182 -9.30 3.92 10.66
C ILE A 182 -9.42 4.81 11.90
N GLY A 183 -10.01 4.30 12.97
CA GLY A 183 -10.13 5.05 14.23
C GLY A 183 -8.79 5.44 14.86
N HIS A 184 -7.73 4.68 14.64
CA HIS A 184 -6.43 4.86 15.30
C HIS A 184 -5.35 5.55 14.46
N ILE A 185 -5.53 5.70 13.16
CA ILE A 185 -4.54 6.35 12.28
C ILE A 185 -4.76 7.87 12.20
N ARG A 186 -3.74 8.60 11.71
CA ARG A 186 -3.81 10.04 11.52
C ARG A 186 -5.00 10.46 10.64
N PRO A 187 -5.73 11.53 10.97
CA PRO A 187 -6.89 11.97 10.19
C PRO A 187 -6.54 12.61 8.82
N ASP A 188 -5.28 12.98 8.62
CA ASP A 188 -4.78 13.65 7.41
C ASP A 188 -4.16 12.70 6.36
N VAL A 189 -4.18 11.38 6.61
CA VAL A 189 -3.73 10.37 5.65
C VAL A 189 -4.88 9.96 4.74
N TYR A 190 -4.66 10.00 3.42
CA TYR A 190 -5.63 9.54 2.44
C TYR A 190 -5.64 8.01 2.36
N LEU A 191 -6.82 7.41 2.51
CA LEU A 191 -7.02 5.98 2.38
C LEU A 191 -7.49 5.68 0.96
N GLU A 192 -6.63 5.05 0.16
CA GLU A 192 -6.90 4.89 -1.28
C GLU A 192 -7.52 3.53 -1.64
N ARG A 193 -7.13 2.47 -0.95
CA ARG A 193 -7.60 1.11 -1.22
C ARG A 193 -7.72 0.33 0.08
N PHE A 194 -8.70 -0.58 0.15
CA PHE A 194 -8.95 -1.41 1.32
C PHE A 194 -8.91 -2.91 1.02
N VAL A 195 -9.13 -3.30 -0.22
CA VAL A 195 -9.11 -4.70 -0.64
C VAL A 195 -8.37 -4.86 -1.96
N ASN A 196 -7.62 -5.95 -2.07
CA ASN A 196 -7.02 -6.35 -3.32
C ASN A 196 -7.95 -7.35 -4.06
N GLN A 197 -7.80 -7.41 -5.37
CA GLN A 197 -8.56 -8.32 -6.23
C GLN A 197 -7.60 -9.05 -7.15
N SER A 198 -7.34 -10.31 -6.85
CA SER A 198 -6.69 -11.21 -7.80
C SER A 198 -7.73 -11.85 -8.72
N PRO A 199 -7.38 -12.20 -9.98
CA PRO A 199 -8.27 -12.97 -10.84
C PRO A 199 -8.71 -14.26 -10.15
N GLU A 200 -10.00 -14.62 -10.29
CA GLU A 200 -10.59 -15.78 -9.59
C GLU A 200 -9.87 -17.10 -9.87
N GLU A 201 -9.33 -17.25 -11.08
CA GLU A 201 -8.58 -18.43 -11.50
C GLU A 201 -7.27 -18.65 -10.72
N TYR A 202 -6.67 -17.56 -10.22
CA TYR A 202 -5.46 -17.61 -9.40
C TYR A 202 -5.73 -17.51 -7.91
N LEU A 203 -6.89 -17.00 -7.49
CA LEU A 203 -7.19 -16.81 -6.08
C LEU A 203 -7.61 -18.13 -5.41
N ILE A 204 -6.84 -18.56 -4.40
CA ILE A 204 -7.17 -19.72 -3.58
C ILE A 204 -8.05 -19.30 -2.40
N ALA A 205 -7.63 -18.28 -1.63
CA ALA A 205 -8.33 -17.78 -0.43
C ALA A 205 -7.87 -16.36 -0.07
N PRO A 206 -8.68 -15.56 0.66
CA PRO A 206 -10.13 -15.74 0.86
C PRO A 206 -10.91 -15.34 -0.39
N LYS A 207 -12.04 -15.99 -0.62
CA LYS A 207 -12.93 -15.70 -1.76
C LYS A 207 -14.13 -14.89 -1.31
N TRP A 208 -13.96 -13.58 -1.16
CA TRP A 208 -15.07 -12.70 -0.75
C TRP A 208 -15.96 -12.23 -1.89
N GLY A 209 -15.47 -12.26 -3.13
CA GLY A 209 -16.23 -11.85 -4.31
C GLY A 209 -16.66 -10.37 -4.32
N ILE A 210 -16.01 -9.52 -3.53
CA ILE A 210 -16.38 -8.10 -3.38
C ILE A 210 -15.37 -7.18 -4.05
N LYS A 211 -15.84 -6.14 -4.69
CA LYS A 211 -15.03 -5.09 -5.29
C LYS A 211 -14.71 -3.98 -4.29
N ASN A 212 -13.60 -3.26 -4.51
CA ASN A 212 -13.18 -2.21 -3.57
C ASN A 212 -14.27 -1.14 -3.34
N TYR A 213 -15.01 -0.72 -4.36
CA TYR A 213 -16.07 0.28 -4.19
C TYR A 213 -17.25 -0.25 -3.35
N GLU A 214 -17.57 -1.54 -3.43
CA GLU A 214 -18.58 -2.19 -2.61
C GLU A 214 -18.12 -2.30 -1.16
N PHE A 215 -16.82 -2.62 -0.96
CA PHE A 215 -16.22 -2.63 0.36
C PHE A 215 -16.28 -1.23 0.99
N VAL A 216 -15.91 -0.18 0.25
CA VAL A 216 -15.96 1.22 0.72
C VAL A 216 -17.38 1.59 1.17
N ALA A 217 -18.40 1.29 0.37
CA ALA A 217 -19.80 1.59 0.72
C ALA A 217 -20.22 0.91 2.05
N LYS A 218 -19.81 -0.35 2.25
CA LYS A 218 -20.11 -1.08 3.49
C LYS A 218 -19.27 -0.58 4.67
N LEU A 219 -18.02 -0.19 4.43
CA LEU A 219 -17.14 0.41 5.42
C LEU A 219 -17.70 1.75 5.94
N GLU A 220 -18.13 2.63 5.05
CA GLU A 220 -18.78 3.89 5.43
C GLU A 220 -20.05 3.67 6.24
N LYS A 221 -20.86 2.65 5.85
CA LYS A 221 -22.04 2.27 6.62
C LYS A 221 -21.63 1.80 8.02
N ARG A 222 -20.63 0.90 8.14
CA ARG A 222 -20.17 0.36 9.42
C ARG A 222 -19.58 1.45 10.33
N LEU A 223 -18.82 2.41 9.77
CA LEU A 223 -18.31 3.56 10.51
C LEU A 223 -19.47 4.39 11.10
N ARG A 224 -20.51 4.68 10.31
CA ARG A 224 -21.71 5.41 10.80
C ARG A 224 -22.44 4.64 11.91
N GLU A 225 -22.66 3.35 11.73
CA GLU A 225 -23.34 2.48 12.71
C GLU A 225 -22.62 2.42 14.05
N ARG A 226 -21.27 2.43 14.01
CA ARG A 226 -20.43 2.41 15.23
C ARG A 226 -20.13 3.80 15.79
N GLY A 227 -20.51 4.87 15.09
CA GLY A 227 -20.13 6.24 15.45
C GLY A 227 -18.62 6.46 15.38
N GLU A 228 -17.92 5.76 14.47
CA GLU A 228 -16.47 5.84 14.29
C GLU A 228 -16.13 6.75 13.10
N TRP A 229 -14.95 7.38 13.17
CA TRP A 229 -14.36 8.17 12.09
C TRP A 229 -12.83 8.11 12.14
N GLN A 230 -12.19 8.48 11.07
CA GLN A 230 -10.74 8.47 10.97
C GLN A 230 -10.11 9.38 12.02
N GLY A 231 -9.18 8.81 12.79
CA GLY A 231 -8.43 9.52 13.81
C GLY A 231 -9.16 9.73 15.13
N ARG A 232 -10.36 9.16 15.35
CA ARG A 232 -11.10 9.28 16.60
C ARG A 232 -10.25 8.93 17.83
N TRP A 233 -9.42 7.90 17.73
CA TRP A 233 -8.57 7.36 18.79
C TRP A 233 -7.09 7.68 18.58
N TYR A 234 -6.75 8.42 17.53
CA TYR A 234 -5.37 8.78 17.25
C TYR A 234 -4.83 9.74 18.31
N ARG A 235 -3.75 9.35 18.97
CA ARG A 235 -3.15 10.14 20.07
C ARG A 235 -1.95 10.98 19.64
N GLY A 236 -1.43 10.79 18.42
CA GLY A 236 -0.23 11.48 17.91
C GLY A 236 1.05 11.11 18.67
N LYS A 237 2.21 11.27 18.02
CA LYS A 237 3.49 11.23 18.72
C LYS A 237 3.59 12.48 19.60
N GLY A 238 3.45 12.32 20.93
CA GLY A 238 3.76 13.40 21.89
C GLY A 238 2.62 13.94 22.74
N LYS A 239 1.42 13.35 22.70
CA LYS A 239 0.40 13.64 23.75
C LYS A 239 0.34 12.45 24.71
N LYS A 240 1.25 12.48 25.70
CA LYS A 240 1.10 11.72 26.95
C LYS A 240 0.09 12.42 27.86
#